data_a55ff4abdfd6f28edf05adf013cea8dc
#
_entry.id   a55ff4abdfd6f28edf05adf013cea8dc
#
_cell.length_a   1.000
_cell.length_b   1.000
_cell.length_c   1.000
_cell.angle_alpha   90.00
_cell.angle_beta   90.00
_cell.angle_gamma   90.00
#
_symmetry.space_group_name_H-M   'P 1'
#
loop_
_entity.id
_entity.type
_entity.pdbx_description
1 polymer ?
#
loop_
_entity_poly.entity_id
_entity_poly.type
_entity_poly.pdbx_seq_one_letter_code
_entity_poly.pdbx_strand_id
1 'polypeptide(L)'
;MRDVFVIADNGTRLMPTSRYRARKLLNAGKAVIYKYQPFTIRLSQVSQRNTQPIELCMDTGSEHIGISVKSEKHEYVHAQYDNLPDEKMRHASQRMYRRTRRNRLRYRKPRFNNRAKPEEWIAPGIEHKKDNHIRLIAMYAQVCPITRIVLEVGQFDPAALQVLEETGEILQGADYQRGKKYGLANLREAVFTRDSYTCQVCGKSVKDGVLLHVHHIIYRSGGGTDRLNNLLTVCSRCHTPMTHMQWVSFIPNTDTMRNTGRKAVATTDAWRSSTMRNTLISATVQRSPVHS
;
A
#
# COMPACT_ATOMS: atom_id res chain seq x y z
N MET A 1 -5.80 -6.39 24.11
CA MET A 1 -6.85 -7.43 24.10
C MET A 1 -7.43 -7.57 25.49
N ARG A 2 -8.73 -7.32 25.68
CA ARG A 2 -9.39 -7.41 26.99
C ARG A 2 -10.14 -8.74 27.17
N ASP A 3 -10.61 -9.36 26.11
CA ASP A 3 -11.46 -10.55 26.14
C ASP A 3 -10.78 -11.79 25.57
N VAL A 4 -11.34 -12.96 25.91
CA VAL A 4 -10.86 -14.29 25.54
C VAL A 4 -11.87 -14.93 24.61
N PHE A 5 -11.43 -15.47 23.50
CA PHE A 5 -12.28 -16.20 22.57
C PHE A 5 -12.63 -17.57 23.11
N VAL A 6 -13.84 -18.04 22.80
CA VAL A 6 -14.38 -19.29 23.30
C VAL A 6 -14.90 -20.14 22.16
N ILE A 7 -14.53 -21.41 22.16
CA ILE A 7 -15.02 -22.42 21.23
C ILE A 7 -15.68 -23.52 22.06
N ALA A 8 -16.82 -24.02 21.60
CA ALA A 8 -17.47 -25.17 22.22
C ALA A 8 -16.66 -26.45 21.98
N ASP A 9 -17.03 -27.52 22.69
CA ASP A 9 -16.44 -28.87 22.53
C ASP A 9 -16.51 -29.41 21.09
N ASN A 10 -17.62 -29.12 20.41
CA ASN A 10 -17.85 -29.51 19.00
C ASN A 10 -17.22 -28.53 17.96
N GLY A 11 -16.42 -27.55 18.39
CA GLY A 11 -15.78 -26.59 17.50
C GLY A 11 -16.63 -25.38 17.10
N THR A 12 -17.88 -25.27 17.59
CA THR A 12 -18.72 -24.08 17.36
C THR A 12 -18.14 -22.86 18.03
N ARG A 13 -18.10 -21.73 17.35
CA ARG A 13 -17.61 -20.47 17.86
C ARG A 13 -18.66 -19.83 18.76
N LEU A 14 -18.25 -19.44 19.97
CA LEU A 14 -19.10 -18.82 20.96
C LEU A 14 -18.71 -17.35 21.16
N MET A 15 -19.54 -16.63 21.95
CA MET A 15 -19.24 -15.24 22.31
C MET A 15 -17.94 -15.15 23.12
N PRO A 16 -17.08 -14.16 22.84
CA PRO A 16 -15.92 -13.90 23.67
C PRO A 16 -16.32 -13.64 25.13
N THR A 17 -15.43 -13.94 26.05
CA THR A 17 -15.68 -13.82 27.49
C THR A 17 -14.57 -13.02 28.18
N SER A 18 -14.87 -12.49 29.36
CA SER A 18 -13.87 -11.76 30.15
C SER A 18 -12.73 -12.69 30.62
N ARG A 19 -11.55 -12.12 30.80
CA ARG A 19 -10.36 -12.84 31.33
C ARG A 19 -10.64 -13.51 32.69
N TYR A 20 -11.43 -12.89 33.51
CA TYR A 20 -11.80 -13.43 34.82
C TYR A 20 -12.60 -14.71 34.67
N ARG A 21 -13.65 -14.71 33.85
CA ARG A 21 -14.48 -15.88 33.59
C ARG A 21 -13.69 -17.00 32.89
N ALA A 22 -12.83 -16.67 31.95
CA ALA A 22 -11.95 -17.63 31.29
C ALA A 22 -11.03 -18.34 32.29
N ARG A 23 -10.38 -17.58 33.19
CA ARG A 23 -9.54 -18.14 34.28
C ARG A 23 -10.33 -19.07 35.18
N LYS A 24 -11.54 -18.68 35.57
CA LYS A 24 -12.42 -19.52 36.40
C LYS A 24 -12.76 -20.84 35.70
N LEU A 25 -13.05 -20.83 34.41
CA LEU A 25 -13.33 -22.03 33.62
C LEU A 25 -12.12 -22.95 33.49
N LEU A 26 -10.92 -22.38 33.26
CA LEU A 26 -9.68 -23.14 33.17
C LEU A 26 -9.32 -23.79 34.51
N ASN A 27 -9.42 -23.04 35.64
CA ASN A 27 -9.11 -23.53 36.98
C ASN A 27 -10.10 -24.62 37.44
N ALA A 28 -11.35 -24.54 36.98
CA ALA A 28 -12.36 -25.54 37.27
C ALA A 28 -12.31 -26.79 36.37
N GLY A 29 -11.33 -26.86 35.46
CA GLY A 29 -11.21 -27.97 34.49
C GLY A 29 -12.33 -28.02 33.43
N LYS A 30 -13.16 -26.97 33.33
CA LYS A 30 -14.30 -26.87 32.42
C LYS A 30 -13.93 -26.35 31.04
N ALA A 31 -12.67 -25.92 30.85
CA ALA A 31 -12.11 -25.48 29.58
C ALA A 31 -10.63 -25.82 29.51
N VAL A 32 -10.12 -25.92 28.27
CA VAL A 32 -8.69 -26.10 27.97
C VAL A 32 -8.23 -25.00 27.04
N ILE A 33 -6.93 -24.68 27.04
CA ILE A 33 -6.36 -23.71 26.12
C ILE A 33 -6.34 -24.34 24.73
N TYR A 34 -6.98 -23.68 23.78
CA TYR A 34 -7.04 -24.13 22.39
C TYR A 34 -5.99 -23.46 21.52
N LYS A 35 -5.82 -22.12 21.67
CA LYS A 35 -4.89 -21.32 20.87
C LYS A 35 -4.38 -20.13 21.70
N TYR A 36 -3.10 -19.78 21.51
CA TYR A 36 -2.50 -18.64 22.21
C TYR A 36 -2.67 -17.30 21.48
N GLN A 37 -2.75 -17.31 20.13
CA GLN A 37 -2.89 -16.10 19.33
C GLN A 37 -3.91 -16.30 18.19
N PRO A 38 -5.06 -15.62 18.27
CA PRO A 38 -5.60 -14.92 19.42
C PRO A 38 -5.94 -15.89 20.57
N PHE A 39 -5.84 -15.42 21.83
CA PHE A 39 -6.02 -16.31 22.97
C PHE A 39 -7.45 -16.87 23.01
N THR A 40 -7.55 -18.18 22.93
CA THR A 40 -8.81 -18.91 22.76
C THR A 40 -8.83 -20.13 23.67
N ILE A 41 -9.95 -20.33 24.36
CA ILE A 41 -10.22 -21.51 25.18
C ILE A 41 -11.31 -22.37 24.54
N ARG A 42 -11.22 -23.66 24.72
CA ARG A 42 -12.23 -24.63 24.30
C ARG A 42 -12.93 -25.17 25.53
N LEU A 43 -14.27 -25.14 25.50
CA LEU A 43 -15.06 -25.71 26.58
C LEU A 43 -15.05 -27.24 26.51
N SER A 44 -15.05 -27.91 27.69
CA SER A 44 -15.11 -29.37 27.83
C SER A 44 -16.53 -29.88 27.95
N GLN A 45 -17.52 -29.01 28.07
CA GLN A 45 -18.93 -29.37 28.27
C GLN A 45 -19.80 -28.66 27.24
N VAL A 46 -20.92 -29.27 26.90
CA VAL A 46 -21.93 -28.68 26.02
C VAL A 46 -22.43 -27.37 26.59
N SER A 47 -22.39 -26.32 25.80
CA SER A 47 -22.84 -24.98 26.16
C SER A 47 -23.99 -24.54 25.29
N GLN A 48 -24.87 -23.68 25.82
CA GLN A 48 -25.90 -23.02 25.04
C GLN A 48 -25.25 -22.11 23.98
N ARG A 49 -25.81 -22.14 22.77
CA ARG A 49 -25.27 -21.43 21.60
C ARG A 49 -25.88 -20.03 21.41
N ASN A 50 -26.04 -19.30 22.49
CA ASN A 50 -26.55 -17.93 22.40
C ASN A 50 -25.45 -16.99 21.88
N THR A 51 -25.52 -16.65 20.60
CA THR A 51 -24.60 -15.72 19.96
C THR A 51 -25.32 -14.44 19.55
N GLN A 52 -24.67 -13.30 19.70
CA GLN A 52 -25.09 -12.01 19.17
C GLN A 52 -24.41 -11.75 17.83
N PRO A 53 -24.99 -10.92 16.96
CA PRO A 53 -24.29 -10.47 15.77
C PRO A 53 -22.97 -9.77 16.13
N ILE A 54 -21.89 -10.20 15.49
CA ILE A 54 -20.54 -9.61 15.66
C ILE A 54 -20.07 -9.08 14.32
N GLU A 55 -19.59 -7.84 14.34
CA GLU A 55 -18.95 -7.20 13.21
C GLU A 55 -17.43 -7.21 13.39
N LEU A 56 -16.72 -7.56 12.34
CA LEU A 56 -15.29 -7.32 12.21
C LEU A 56 -15.10 -6.10 11.33
N CYS A 57 -14.60 -5.01 11.91
CA CYS A 57 -14.24 -3.80 11.20
C CYS A 57 -12.74 -3.79 10.95
N MET A 58 -12.32 -3.47 9.73
CA MET A 58 -10.90 -3.41 9.35
C MET A 58 -10.62 -2.11 8.62
N ASP A 59 -9.62 -1.36 9.10
CA ASP A 59 -8.95 -0.29 8.37
C ASP A 59 -7.83 -0.91 7.52
N THR A 60 -7.95 -0.79 6.20
CA THR A 60 -7.05 -1.43 5.24
C THR A 60 -5.82 -0.59 4.94
N GLY A 61 -5.04 -0.26 5.96
CA GLY A 61 -3.81 0.50 5.81
C GLY A 61 -2.68 -0.25 5.09
N SER A 62 -1.79 0.47 4.44
CA SER A 62 -0.63 -0.09 3.70
C SER A 62 0.51 -0.51 4.63
N GLU A 63 0.78 0.22 5.70
CA GLU A 63 1.82 -0.04 6.69
C GLU A 63 1.22 -0.58 8.00
N HIS A 64 0.06 -0.08 8.38
CA HIS A 64 -0.65 -0.46 9.58
C HIS A 64 -2.06 -0.92 9.23
N ILE A 65 -2.53 -1.96 9.87
CA ILE A 65 -3.88 -2.52 9.70
C ILE A 65 -4.59 -2.39 11.04
N GLY A 66 -5.67 -1.62 11.09
CA GLY A 66 -6.54 -1.53 12.26
C GLY A 66 -7.60 -2.63 12.22
N ILE A 67 -7.85 -3.28 13.35
CA ILE A 67 -8.92 -4.27 13.51
C ILE A 67 -9.72 -4.00 14.77
N SER A 68 -11.03 -3.94 14.60
CA SER A 68 -12.00 -3.93 15.70
C SER A 68 -12.98 -5.07 15.51
N VAL A 69 -13.20 -5.85 16.56
CA VAL A 69 -14.23 -6.89 16.61
C VAL A 69 -15.23 -6.47 17.68
N LYS A 70 -16.45 -6.17 17.26
CA LYS A 70 -17.47 -5.58 18.13
C LYS A 70 -18.85 -6.22 17.94
N SER A 71 -19.65 -6.20 18.99
CA SER A 71 -21.11 -6.33 18.93
C SER A 71 -21.74 -4.92 19.04
N GLU A 72 -23.05 -4.84 18.98
CA GLU A 72 -23.77 -3.57 19.16
C GLU A 72 -23.40 -2.83 20.45
N LYS A 73 -23.14 -3.58 21.53
CA LYS A 73 -22.94 -3.04 22.88
C LYS A 73 -21.50 -3.14 23.41
N HIS A 74 -20.63 -3.93 22.77
CA HIS A 74 -19.30 -4.21 23.32
C HIS A 74 -18.26 -4.43 22.23
N GLU A 75 -17.07 -3.86 22.43
CA GLU A 75 -15.88 -4.08 21.59
C GLU A 75 -14.96 -5.11 22.27
N TYR A 76 -14.81 -6.29 21.67
CA TYR A 76 -14.01 -7.40 22.19
C TYR A 76 -12.54 -7.27 21.83
N VAL A 77 -12.25 -6.77 20.65
CA VAL A 77 -10.88 -6.59 20.14
C VAL A 77 -10.72 -5.20 19.56
N HIS A 78 -9.66 -4.54 20.00
CA HIS A 78 -9.08 -3.37 19.35
C HIS A 78 -7.61 -3.65 19.17
N ALA A 79 -7.15 -3.81 17.94
CA ALA A 79 -5.77 -4.19 17.64
C ALA A 79 -5.25 -3.48 16.39
N GLN A 80 -3.97 -3.19 16.38
CA GLN A 80 -3.22 -2.73 15.23
C GLN A 80 -2.15 -3.76 14.88
N TYR A 81 -1.99 -4.04 13.61
CA TYR A 81 -0.98 -4.93 13.06
C TYR A 81 -0.11 -4.17 12.07
N ASP A 82 1.19 -4.37 12.15
CA ASP A 82 2.14 -3.80 11.21
C ASP A 82 2.27 -4.71 9.99
N ASN A 83 2.12 -4.11 8.82
CA ASN A 83 2.16 -4.82 7.56
C ASN A 83 3.52 -4.60 6.91
N LEU A 84 4.36 -5.64 6.86
CA LEU A 84 5.71 -5.62 6.32
C LEU A 84 6.61 -4.54 6.97
N PRO A 85 6.88 -4.63 8.27
CA PRO A 85 7.82 -3.71 8.93
C PRO A 85 9.17 -3.78 8.21
N ASP A 86 9.86 -2.64 8.11
CA ASP A 86 11.19 -2.50 7.50
C ASP A 86 11.29 -2.87 6.01
N GLU A 87 10.17 -2.85 5.26
CA GLU A 87 10.16 -3.19 3.83
C GLU A 87 11.24 -2.39 3.06
N LYS A 88 11.34 -1.08 3.30
CA LYS A 88 12.30 -0.19 2.64
C LYS A 88 13.76 -0.61 2.94
N MET A 89 14.07 -0.91 4.20
CA MET A 89 15.41 -1.34 4.61
C MET A 89 15.78 -2.70 4.04
N ARG A 90 14.86 -3.66 4.06
CA ARG A 90 15.06 -4.99 3.45
C ARG A 90 15.32 -4.89 1.94
N HIS A 91 14.57 -4.07 1.23
CA HIS A 91 14.78 -3.84 -0.20
C HIS A 91 16.13 -3.17 -0.49
N ALA A 92 16.54 -2.19 0.33
CA ALA A 92 17.85 -1.55 0.21
C ALA A 92 18.99 -2.55 0.44
N SER A 93 18.90 -3.36 1.49
CA SER A 93 19.87 -4.41 1.80
C SER A 93 19.98 -5.47 0.69
N GLN A 94 18.83 -5.96 0.18
CA GLN A 94 18.81 -6.89 -0.94
C GLN A 94 19.41 -6.31 -2.23
N ARG A 95 19.19 -5.00 -2.47
CA ARG A 95 19.79 -4.29 -3.62
C ARG A 95 21.31 -4.20 -3.45
N MET A 96 21.80 -3.87 -2.25
CA MET A 96 23.19 -3.81 -1.91
C MET A 96 23.87 -5.18 -2.08
N TYR A 97 23.30 -6.26 -1.54
CA TYR A 97 23.83 -7.62 -1.70
C TYR A 97 23.88 -8.06 -3.18
N ARG A 98 22.86 -7.77 -3.96
CA ARG A 98 22.85 -8.06 -5.40
C ARG A 98 23.94 -7.29 -6.14
N ARG A 99 24.15 -6.02 -5.79
CA ARG A 99 25.23 -5.18 -6.36
C ARG A 99 26.61 -5.73 -6.03
N THR A 100 26.84 -6.03 -4.76
CA THR A 100 28.11 -6.59 -4.27
C THR A 100 28.42 -7.94 -4.96
N ARG A 101 27.45 -8.84 -5.06
CA ARG A 101 27.62 -10.13 -5.74
C ARG A 101 27.99 -9.95 -7.22
N ARG A 102 27.38 -9.01 -7.92
CA ARG A 102 27.72 -8.73 -9.33
C ARG A 102 29.16 -8.25 -9.48
N ASN A 103 29.60 -7.38 -8.62
CA ASN A 103 30.95 -6.80 -8.69
C ASN A 103 32.05 -7.79 -8.30
N ARG A 104 31.79 -8.71 -7.35
CA ARG A 104 32.79 -9.66 -6.85
C ARG A 104 33.02 -10.85 -7.75
N LEU A 105 31.99 -11.41 -8.34
CA LEU A 105 32.11 -12.71 -9.03
C LEU A 105 32.30 -12.56 -10.54
N ARG A 106 31.57 -11.70 -11.16
CA ARG A 106 31.59 -11.50 -12.62
C ARG A 106 30.76 -10.26 -12.96
N TYR A 107 31.28 -9.41 -13.84
CA TYR A 107 30.45 -8.34 -14.39
C TYR A 107 29.29 -8.95 -15.17
N ARG A 108 28.07 -8.61 -14.77
CA ARG A 108 26.84 -8.91 -15.51
C ARG A 108 26.07 -7.63 -15.69
N LYS A 109 25.65 -7.37 -16.92
CA LYS A 109 24.76 -6.24 -17.21
C LYS A 109 23.55 -6.29 -16.26
N PRO A 110 23.08 -5.16 -15.73
CA PRO A 110 21.85 -5.11 -14.97
C PRO A 110 20.71 -5.74 -15.80
N ARG A 111 19.97 -6.66 -15.19
CA ARG A 111 18.76 -7.18 -15.80
C ARG A 111 17.64 -6.23 -15.42
N PHE A 112 17.18 -5.47 -16.38
CA PHE A 112 15.93 -4.74 -16.23
C PHE A 112 14.78 -5.72 -16.27
N ASN A 113 13.64 -5.33 -15.70
CA ASN A 113 12.48 -6.19 -15.61
C ASN A 113 11.75 -6.20 -16.99
N ASN A 114 12.36 -6.83 -17.98
CA ASN A 114 11.86 -6.91 -19.36
C ASN A 114 10.92 -8.11 -19.57
N ARG A 115 10.47 -8.77 -18.52
CA ARG A 115 9.54 -9.89 -18.64
C ARG A 115 8.15 -9.35 -18.96
N ALA A 116 7.51 -9.92 -19.96
CA ALA A 116 6.10 -9.73 -20.19
C ALA A 116 5.33 -10.12 -18.92
N LYS A 117 4.44 -9.26 -18.47
CA LYS A 117 3.60 -9.50 -17.31
C LYS A 117 2.20 -9.81 -17.80
N PRO A 118 1.50 -10.79 -17.19
CA PRO A 118 0.08 -11.01 -17.46
C PRO A 118 -0.71 -9.72 -17.25
N GLU A 119 -1.85 -9.60 -17.91
CA GLU A 119 -2.71 -8.40 -17.80
C GLU A 119 -3.14 -8.13 -16.35
N GLU A 120 -3.46 -9.18 -15.60
CA GLU A 120 -3.86 -9.11 -14.18
C GLU A 120 -2.67 -9.20 -13.20
N TRP A 121 -1.44 -8.97 -13.67
CA TRP A 121 -0.27 -9.10 -12.79
C TRP A 121 -0.26 -8.04 -11.70
N ILE A 122 -0.19 -8.49 -10.45
CA ILE A 122 -0.03 -7.65 -9.27
C ILE A 122 1.38 -7.79 -8.74
N ALA A 123 1.99 -6.69 -8.29
CA ALA A 123 3.31 -6.73 -7.67
C ALA A 123 3.30 -7.64 -6.42
N PRO A 124 4.27 -8.56 -6.26
CA PRO A 124 4.29 -9.52 -5.15
C PRO A 124 4.19 -8.88 -3.76
N GLY A 125 4.72 -7.66 -3.58
CA GLY A 125 4.57 -6.92 -2.32
C GLY A 125 3.13 -6.51 -2.03
N ILE A 126 2.37 -6.11 -3.05
CA ILE A 126 0.95 -5.75 -2.93
C ILE A 126 0.12 -7.02 -2.68
N GLU A 127 0.41 -8.09 -3.41
CA GLU A 127 -0.26 -9.37 -3.22
C GLU A 127 -0.05 -9.91 -1.80
N HIS A 128 1.18 -9.86 -1.30
CA HIS A 128 1.47 -10.25 0.08
C HIS A 128 0.71 -9.39 1.10
N LYS A 129 0.64 -8.07 0.89
CA LYS A 129 -0.15 -7.17 1.76
C LYS A 129 -1.63 -7.54 1.74
N LYS A 130 -2.20 -7.77 0.57
CA LYS A 130 -3.58 -8.26 0.40
C LYS A 130 -3.81 -9.57 1.17
N ASP A 131 -2.91 -10.53 1.02
CA ASP A 131 -3.02 -11.82 1.70
C ASP A 131 -2.92 -11.70 3.22
N ASN A 132 -2.14 -10.75 3.74
CA ASN A 132 -2.10 -10.46 5.17
C ASN A 132 -3.44 -9.96 5.70
N HIS A 133 -4.16 -9.10 4.98
CA HIS A 133 -5.50 -8.67 5.38
C HIS A 133 -6.47 -9.85 5.42
N ILE A 134 -6.48 -10.67 4.37
CA ILE A 134 -7.33 -11.87 4.29
C ILE A 134 -7.00 -12.85 5.42
N ARG A 135 -5.71 -13.04 5.72
CA ARG A 135 -5.25 -13.90 6.81
C ARG A 135 -5.70 -13.41 8.17
N LEU A 136 -5.67 -12.09 8.42
CA LEU A 136 -6.15 -11.52 9.68
C LEU A 136 -7.67 -11.68 9.83
N ILE A 137 -8.44 -11.47 8.77
CA ILE A 137 -9.88 -11.74 8.78
C ILE A 137 -10.14 -13.22 9.10
N ALA A 138 -9.47 -14.12 8.39
CA ALA A 138 -9.61 -15.56 8.60
C ALA A 138 -9.20 -15.99 10.01
N MET A 139 -8.16 -15.38 10.58
CA MET A 139 -7.70 -15.65 11.95
C MET A 139 -8.78 -15.38 12.99
N TYR A 140 -9.48 -14.25 12.89
CA TYR A 140 -10.57 -13.93 13.80
C TYR A 140 -11.85 -14.72 13.49
N ALA A 141 -12.13 -14.93 12.22
CA ALA A 141 -13.28 -15.72 11.80
C ALA A 141 -13.21 -17.18 12.25
N GLN A 142 -12.03 -17.73 12.49
CA GLN A 142 -11.86 -19.08 13.04
C GLN A 142 -12.28 -19.22 14.50
N VAL A 143 -12.24 -18.15 15.29
CA VAL A 143 -12.41 -18.20 16.74
C VAL A 143 -13.59 -17.39 17.26
N CYS A 144 -14.19 -16.56 16.39
CA CYS A 144 -15.30 -15.67 16.74
C CYS A 144 -16.47 -15.87 15.76
N PRO A 145 -17.74 -15.85 16.21
CA PRO A 145 -18.91 -15.98 15.35
C PRO A 145 -19.19 -14.65 14.61
N ILE A 146 -18.32 -14.28 13.65
CA ILE A 146 -18.45 -13.07 12.86
C ILE A 146 -19.60 -13.22 11.89
N THR A 147 -20.55 -12.29 11.90
CA THR A 147 -21.71 -12.23 11.02
C THR A 147 -21.55 -11.24 9.89
N ARG A 148 -20.72 -10.20 10.09
CA ARG A 148 -20.50 -9.13 9.12
C ARG A 148 -19.06 -8.67 9.13
N ILE A 149 -18.52 -8.37 7.94
CA ILE A 149 -17.20 -7.77 7.77
C ILE A 149 -17.40 -6.38 7.16
N VAL A 150 -16.82 -5.38 7.81
CA VAL A 150 -16.85 -3.98 7.37
C VAL A 150 -15.41 -3.57 7.06
N LEU A 151 -15.17 -3.16 5.82
CA LEU A 151 -13.88 -2.66 5.39
C LEU A 151 -13.95 -1.13 5.23
N GLU A 152 -13.03 -0.43 5.84
CA GLU A 152 -12.86 1.00 5.59
C GLU A 152 -12.16 1.18 4.24
N VAL A 153 -12.88 1.83 3.31
CA VAL A 153 -12.41 2.10 1.96
C VAL A 153 -12.34 3.59 1.76
N GLY A 154 -11.18 4.09 1.37
CA GLY A 154 -11.03 5.49 0.99
C GLY A 154 -11.88 5.79 -0.25
N GLN A 155 -12.76 6.77 -0.14
CA GLN A 155 -13.58 7.22 -1.28
C GLN A 155 -12.80 8.10 -2.26
N PHE A 156 -11.62 8.58 -1.86
CA PHE A 156 -10.80 9.49 -2.66
C PHE A 156 -9.56 8.77 -3.20
N ASP A 157 -9.49 8.65 -4.51
CA ASP A 157 -8.36 8.06 -5.23
C ASP A 157 -7.67 9.12 -6.11
N PRO A 158 -6.59 9.75 -5.62
CA PRO A 158 -5.89 10.79 -6.38
C PRO A 158 -5.29 10.28 -7.70
N ALA A 159 -4.89 8.99 -7.76
CA ALA A 159 -4.30 8.43 -8.96
C ALA A 159 -5.37 8.20 -10.04
N ALA A 160 -6.52 7.64 -9.66
CA ALA A 160 -7.64 7.46 -10.57
C ALA A 160 -8.18 8.80 -11.08
N LEU A 161 -8.33 9.80 -10.20
CA LEU A 161 -8.78 11.13 -10.60
C LEU A 161 -7.80 11.81 -11.57
N GLN A 162 -6.49 11.70 -11.33
CA GLN A 162 -5.49 12.28 -12.22
C GLN A 162 -5.53 11.65 -13.61
N VAL A 163 -5.66 10.33 -13.70
CA VAL A 163 -5.74 9.64 -15.00
C VAL A 163 -7.07 9.94 -15.68
N LEU A 164 -8.17 9.96 -14.94
CA LEU A 164 -9.48 10.32 -15.47
C LEU A 164 -9.49 11.74 -16.06
N GLU A 165 -8.85 12.71 -15.38
CA GLU A 165 -8.72 14.09 -15.88
C GLU A 165 -7.80 14.17 -17.14
N GLU A 166 -6.75 13.35 -17.22
CA GLU A 166 -5.76 13.39 -18.30
C GLU A 166 -6.18 12.58 -19.54
N THR A 167 -6.78 11.42 -19.37
CA THR A 167 -7.06 10.45 -20.43
C THR A 167 -8.53 10.07 -20.59
N GLY A 168 -9.37 10.37 -19.60
CA GLY A 168 -10.77 9.93 -19.55
C GLY A 168 -10.94 8.45 -19.18
N GLU A 169 -9.86 7.73 -18.84
CA GLU A 169 -9.87 6.31 -18.50
C GLU A 169 -9.97 6.08 -17.00
N ILE A 170 -10.61 4.97 -16.61
CA ILE A 170 -10.73 4.56 -15.22
C ILE A 170 -9.66 3.50 -14.92
N LEU A 171 -8.77 3.79 -13.97
CA LEU A 171 -7.76 2.85 -13.51
C LEU A 171 -8.37 1.64 -12.80
N GLN A 172 -7.91 0.44 -13.15
CA GLN A 172 -8.34 -0.80 -12.52
C GLN A 172 -7.13 -1.72 -12.22
N GLY A 173 -7.18 -2.41 -11.08
CA GLY A 173 -6.25 -3.48 -10.73
C GLY A 173 -4.78 -3.18 -11.02
N ALA A 174 -4.23 -3.79 -12.06
CA ALA A 174 -2.83 -3.69 -12.45
C ALA A 174 -2.42 -2.31 -13.00
N ASP A 175 -3.36 -1.49 -13.48
CA ASP A 175 -3.08 -0.18 -14.07
C ASP A 175 -2.48 0.79 -13.04
N TYR A 176 -2.86 0.65 -11.78
CA TYR A 176 -2.24 1.40 -10.68
C TYR A 176 -0.73 1.19 -10.56
N GLN A 177 -0.21 0.11 -11.12
CA GLN A 177 1.21 -0.20 -11.12
C GLN A 177 1.92 0.30 -12.38
N ARG A 178 1.16 0.65 -13.42
CA ARG A 178 1.65 1.12 -14.73
C ARG A 178 1.64 2.66 -14.83
N GLY A 179 2.11 3.34 -13.79
CA GLY A 179 2.19 4.80 -13.79
C GLY A 179 3.20 5.35 -14.81
N LYS A 180 3.28 6.67 -14.94
CA LYS A 180 4.12 7.44 -15.90
C LYS A 180 5.61 7.04 -15.98
N LYS A 181 6.11 6.29 -15.01
CA LYS A 181 7.49 5.76 -14.95
C LYS A 181 7.60 4.28 -15.36
N TYR A 182 6.48 3.67 -15.69
CA TYR A 182 6.46 2.25 -16.06
C TYR A 182 7.19 2.01 -17.37
N GLY A 183 8.05 1.01 -17.39
CA GLY A 183 8.88 0.70 -18.58
C GLY A 183 10.11 1.57 -18.77
N LEU A 184 10.30 2.64 -17.98
CA LEU A 184 11.46 3.52 -18.07
C LEU A 184 12.54 3.10 -17.07
N ALA A 185 13.82 3.27 -17.46
CA ALA A 185 14.96 2.80 -16.68
C ALA A 185 15.11 3.50 -15.31
N ASN A 186 14.80 4.79 -15.26
CA ASN A 186 14.89 5.61 -14.05
C ASN A 186 14.09 6.90 -14.18
N LEU A 187 14.04 7.69 -13.09
CA LEU A 187 13.33 8.96 -13.04
C LEU A 187 13.86 9.98 -14.06
N ARG A 188 15.18 10.00 -14.29
CA ARG A 188 15.81 10.89 -15.27
C ARG A 188 15.29 10.61 -16.67
N GLU A 189 15.22 9.35 -17.04
CA GLU A 189 14.67 8.91 -18.34
C GLU A 189 13.20 9.31 -18.49
N ALA A 190 12.41 9.17 -17.44
CA ALA A 190 11.01 9.59 -17.44
C ALA A 190 10.84 11.10 -17.68
N VAL A 191 11.70 11.93 -17.08
CA VAL A 191 11.70 13.39 -17.32
C VAL A 191 12.12 13.72 -18.73
N PHE A 192 13.19 13.09 -19.23
CA PHE A 192 13.67 13.33 -20.59
C PHE A 192 12.67 12.91 -21.65
N THR A 193 12.03 11.76 -21.47
CA THR A 193 10.98 11.27 -22.40
C THR A 193 9.79 12.21 -22.42
N ARG A 194 9.31 12.67 -21.26
CA ARG A 194 8.22 13.65 -21.17
C ARG A 194 8.55 14.94 -21.91
N ASP A 195 9.78 15.43 -21.75
CA ASP A 195 10.25 16.70 -22.31
C ASP A 195 10.85 16.53 -23.74
N SER A 196 10.62 15.35 -24.37
CA SER A 196 11.09 15.00 -25.72
C SER A 196 12.59 15.23 -25.92
N TYR A 197 13.40 14.96 -24.87
CA TYR A 197 14.87 15.15 -24.86
C TYR A 197 15.27 16.58 -25.22
N THR A 198 14.48 17.58 -24.86
CA THR A 198 14.66 18.98 -25.19
C THR A 198 14.78 19.83 -23.94
N CYS A 199 15.70 20.78 -23.93
CA CYS A 199 15.84 21.77 -22.85
C CYS A 199 14.62 22.68 -22.82
N GLN A 200 13.88 22.68 -21.73
CA GLN A 200 12.65 23.47 -21.59
C GLN A 200 12.90 24.98 -21.46
N VAL A 201 14.16 25.39 -21.38
CA VAL A 201 14.54 26.82 -21.26
C VAL A 201 14.94 27.40 -22.61
N CYS A 202 15.83 26.73 -23.35
CA CYS A 202 16.37 27.26 -24.61
C CYS A 202 15.96 26.46 -25.85
N GLY A 203 15.15 25.41 -25.71
CA GLY A 203 14.65 24.59 -26.81
C GLY A 203 15.68 23.69 -27.49
N LYS A 204 16.95 23.65 -27.03
CA LYS A 204 17.98 22.78 -27.62
C LYS A 204 17.80 21.34 -27.19
N SER A 205 17.95 20.42 -28.10
CA SER A 205 17.80 18.98 -27.90
C SER A 205 19.15 18.26 -27.82
N VAL A 206 19.15 16.99 -27.47
CA VAL A 206 20.34 16.12 -27.57
C VAL A 206 20.92 16.12 -28.99
N LYS A 207 20.08 16.27 -30.01
CA LYS A 207 20.52 16.34 -31.42
C LYS A 207 21.44 17.55 -31.72
N ASP A 208 21.30 18.62 -30.91
CA ASP A 208 22.14 19.82 -31.00
C ASP A 208 23.45 19.68 -30.20
N GLY A 209 23.81 18.47 -29.81
CA GLY A 209 25.05 18.15 -29.11
C GLY A 209 25.11 18.70 -27.65
N VAL A 210 23.99 19.04 -27.04
CA VAL A 210 23.95 19.54 -25.66
C VAL A 210 23.71 18.42 -24.66
N LEU A 211 24.44 18.46 -23.54
CA LEU A 211 24.23 17.55 -22.43
C LEU A 211 23.00 18.00 -21.62
N LEU A 212 22.06 17.07 -21.37
CA LEU A 212 20.87 17.36 -20.62
C LEU A 212 20.98 16.91 -19.15
N HIS A 213 20.41 17.70 -18.27
CA HIS A 213 20.29 17.49 -16.82
C HIS A 213 18.83 17.56 -16.40
N VAL A 214 18.50 16.90 -15.29
CA VAL A 214 17.22 17.04 -14.63
C VAL A 214 17.37 18.02 -13.47
N HIS A 215 16.54 19.05 -13.47
CA HIS A 215 16.51 20.12 -12.48
C HIS A 215 15.23 20.05 -11.64
N HIS A 216 15.32 20.35 -10.34
CA HIS A 216 14.17 20.47 -9.45
C HIS A 216 13.62 21.90 -9.51
N ILE A 217 12.35 22.08 -9.85
CA ILE A 217 11.67 23.39 -9.83
C ILE A 217 11.66 23.93 -8.39
N ILE A 218 11.19 23.11 -7.44
CA ILE A 218 11.33 23.38 -6.01
C ILE A 218 12.47 22.50 -5.50
N TYR A 219 13.48 23.13 -4.93
CA TYR A 219 14.66 22.43 -4.40
C TYR A 219 14.30 21.48 -3.26
N ARG A 220 15.04 20.39 -3.12
CA ARG A 220 14.90 19.46 -2.00
C ARG A 220 15.06 20.13 -0.63
N SER A 221 15.96 21.12 -0.53
CA SER A 221 16.14 21.94 0.68
C SER A 221 14.93 22.79 1.02
N GLY A 222 14.10 23.13 0.03
CA GLY A 222 12.83 23.86 0.18
C GLY A 222 11.60 22.93 0.23
N GLY A 223 11.77 21.64 0.50
CA GLY A 223 10.66 20.68 0.56
C GLY A 223 10.23 20.11 -0.80
N GLY A 224 10.99 20.36 -1.86
CA GLY A 224 10.72 19.84 -3.20
C GLY A 224 10.85 18.31 -3.27
N THR A 225 9.99 17.68 -4.06
CA THR A 225 9.89 16.23 -4.22
C THR A 225 10.47 15.75 -5.55
N ASP A 226 10.81 14.45 -5.64
CA ASP A 226 11.24 13.79 -6.87
C ASP A 226 10.04 13.39 -7.78
N ARG A 227 8.95 14.16 -7.75
CA ARG A 227 7.81 13.96 -8.64
C ARG A 227 8.10 14.54 -10.02
N LEU A 228 7.53 13.93 -11.07
CA LEU A 228 7.73 14.38 -12.44
C LEU A 228 7.34 15.84 -12.64
N ASN A 229 6.27 16.32 -11.99
CA ASN A 229 5.81 17.71 -12.07
C ASN A 229 6.73 18.72 -11.38
N ASN A 230 7.64 18.28 -10.50
CA ASN A 230 8.65 19.12 -9.86
C ASN A 230 10.01 19.04 -10.57
N LEU A 231 10.10 18.33 -11.68
CA LEU A 231 11.35 18.09 -12.41
C LEU A 231 11.26 18.67 -13.82
N LEU A 232 12.36 19.18 -14.32
CA LEU A 232 12.46 19.85 -15.61
C LEU A 232 13.74 19.44 -16.33
N THR A 233 13.66 19.22 -17.65
CA THR A 233 14.85 18.98 -18.47
C THR A 233 15.52 20.29 -18.85
N VAL A 234 16.82 20.41 -18.55
CA VAL A 234 17.65 21.59 -18.87
C VAL A 234 18.98 21.17 -19.46
N CYS A 235 19.56 21.99 -20.35
CA CYS A 235 20.89 21.69 -20.86
C CYS A 235 21.98 22.24 -19.90
N SER A 236 23.22 21.74 -20.06
CA SER A 236 24.37 22.17 -19.25
C SER A 236 24.63 23.65 -19.28
N ARG A 237 24.28 24.36 -20.39
CA ARG A 237 24.43 25.80 -20.50
C ARG A 237 23.36 26.58 -19.72
N CYS A 238 22.16 26.04 -19.61
CA CYS A 238 21.07 26.63 -18.85
C CYS A 238 21.06 26.19 -17.37
N HIS A 239 21.80 25.17 -17.02
CA HIS A 239 21.91 24.65 -15.66
C HIS A 239 23.12 25.24 -14.92
N THR A 240 23.11 26.55 -14.67
CA THR A 240 24.18 27.27 -13.99
C THR A 240 23.71 27.86 -12.66
N PRO A 241 24.62 28.11 -11.69
CA PRO A 241 24.24 28.76 -10.42
C PRO A 241 23.52 30.08 -10.57
N MET A 242 23.87 30.89 -11.60
CA MET A 242 23.22 32.16 -11.86
C MET A 242 21.78 32.00 -12.34
N THR A 243 21.49 31.03 -13.19
CA THR A 243 20.15 30.75 -13.65
C THR A 243 19.29 30.17 -12.53
N HIS A 244 19.88 29.46 -11.55
CA HIS A 244 19.20 28.98 -10.37
C HIS A 244 18.58 30.12 -9.52
N MET A 245 19.23 31.23 -9.38
CA MET A 245 18.71 32.40 -8.62
C MET A 245 17.59 33.16 -9.36
N GLN A 246 17.60 33.12 -10.68
CA GLN A 246 16.59 33.82 -11.50
C GLN A 246 15.31 32.98 -11.71
N TRP A 247 15.34 31.67 -11.49
CA TRP A 247 14.23 30.78 -11.80
C TRP A 247 13.10 30.73 -10.76
N VAL A 248 13.26 31.40 -9.63
CA VAL A 248 12.16 31.57 -8.67
C VAL A 248 11.00 32.37 -9.30
N SER A 249 11.24 33.11 -10.39
CA SER A 249 10.24 33.88 -11.11
C SER A 249 9.89 33.36 -12.52
N PHE A 250 10.58 32.36 -13.03
CA PHE A 250 10.37 31.82 -14.38
C PHE A 250 9.58 30.53 -14.36
N ILE A 251 8.27 30.63 -14.21
CA ILE A 251 7.33 29.56 -14.55
C ILE A 251 7.13 29.65 -16.06
N PRO A 252 7.56 28.65 -16.88
CA PRO A 252 7.23 28.66 -18.29
C PRO A 252 5.72 28.71 -18.45
N ASN A 253 5.26 29.67 -19.22
CA ASN A 253 3.85 29.91 -19.51
C ASN A 253 3.35 28.86 -20.51
N THR A 254 3.35 27.59 -20.10
CA THR A 254 2.76 26.51 -20.89
C THR A 254 1.42 26.17 -20.23
N ASP A 255 0.35 26.25 -21.00
CA ASP A 255 -1.02 25.94 -20.58
C ASP A 255 -1.18 24.56 -19.97
N THR A 256 -0.23 23.66 -20.18
CA THR A 256 -0.12 22.34 -19.56
C THR A 256 0.18 22.40 -18.05
N MET A 257 0.75 23.48 -17.52
CA MET A 257 1.07 23.60 -16.09
C MET A 257 0.02 24.39 -15.30
N ARG A 258 -0.90 25.10 -15.94
CA ARG A 258 -1.96 25.86 -15.25
C ARG A 258 -2.95 24.98 -14.50
N ASN A 259 -3.12 23.74 -14.89
CA ASN A 259 -4.03 22.80 -14.20
C ASN A 259 -3.42 22.06 -12.99
N THR A 260 -2.12 22.17 -12.73
CA THR A 260 -1.46 21.49 -11.58
C THR A 260 -1.24 22.40 -10.38
N GLY A 261 -1.70 23.65 -10.43
CA GLY A 261 -1.50 24.69 -9.39
C GLY A 261 -2.32 24.52 -8.11
N ARG A 262 -2.91 23.37 -7.83
CA ARG A 262 -3.54 23.09 -6.53
C ARG A 262 -2.56 22.36 -5.63
N LYS A 263 -2.28 23.00 -4.50
CA LYS A 263 -1.49 22.57 -3.33
C LYS A 263 -1.15 21.08 -3.30
N ALA A 264 0.15 20.77 -3.45
CA ALA A 264 0.69 19.44 -3.28
C ALA A 264 0.45 18.97 -1.83
N VAL A 265 -0.60 18.19 -1.61
CA VAL A 265 -0.80 17.44 -0.37
C VAL A 265 0.07 16.19 -0.47
N ALA A 266 0.83 15.91 0.57
CA ALA A 266 1.72 14.76 0.68
C ALA A 266 0.92 13.44 0.57
N THR A 267 1.06 12.71 -0.54
CA THR A 267 0.19 11.55 -0.81
C THR A 267 0.86 10.32 -1.40
N THR A 268 2.14 10.07 -1.12
CA THR A 268 2.76 8.78 -1.51
C THR A 268 2.14 7.59 -0.79
N ASP A 269 1.69 7.79 0.44
CA ASP A 269 1.06 6.74 1.24
C ASP A 269 -0.40 6.52 0.88
N ALA A 270 -1.13 7.57 0.50
CA ALA A 270 -2.50 7.46 0.01
C ALA A 270 -2.61 6.64 -1.30
N TRP A 271 -1.66 6.81 -2.23
CA TRP A 271 -1.64 6.04 -3.47
C TRP A 271 -1.44 4.53 -3.23
N ARG A 272 -0.49 4.15 -2.35
CA ARG A 272 -0.26 2.74 -1.99
C ARG A 272 -1.46 2.12 -1.29
N SER A 273 -2.09 2.86 -0.39
CA SER A 273 -3.30 2.44 0.32
C SER A 273 -4.47 2.22 -0.63
N SER A 274 -4.69 3.12 -1.59
CA SER A 274 -5.78 3.02 -2.57
C SER A 274 -5.66 1.77 -3.44
N THR A 275 -4.48 1.51 -4.02
CA THR A 275 -4.23 0.31 -4.83
C THR A 275 -4.52 -0.97 -4.05
N MET A 276 -4.07 -1.03 -2.79
CA MET A 276 -4.26 -2.20 -1.95
C MET A 276 -5.73 -2.41 -1.56
N ARG A 277 -6.46 -1.33 -1.24
CA ARG A 277 -7.89 -1.38 -0.89
C ARG A 277 -8.73 -1.91 -2.04
N ASN A 278 -8.53 -1.40 -3.25
CA ASN A 278 -9.27 -1.86 -4.42
C ASN A 278 -9.01 -3.34 -4.73
N THR A 279 -7.77 -3.79 -4.61
CA THR A 279 -7.41 -5.20 -4.78
C THR A 279 -8.04 -6.09 -3.71
N LEU A 280 -8.10 -5.60 -2.46
CA LEU A 280 -8.70 -6.34 -1.34
C LEU A 280 -10.22 -6.51 -1.52
N ILE A 281 -10.93 -5.46 -1.94
CA ILE A 281 -12.38 -5.51 -2.19
C ILE A 281 -12.69 -6.56 -3.24
N SER A 282 -12.00 -6.55 -4.37
CA SER A 282 -12.20 -7.54 -5.44
C SER A 282 -11.97 -8.96 -4.95
N ALA A 283 -10.93 -9.19 -4.14
CA ALA A 283 -10.63 -10.51 -3.60
C ALA A 283 -11.66 -10.99 -2.56
N THR A 284 -12.22 -10.07 -1.77
CA THR A 284 -13.20 -10.42 -0.72
C THR A 284 -14.56 -10.75 -1.34
N VAL A 285 -14.98 -10.04 -2.35
CA VAL A 285 -16.24 -10.31 -3.08
C VAL A 285 -16.20 -11.67 -3.78
N GLN A 286 -15.06 -12.06 -4.35
CA GLN A 286 -14.90 -13.35 -5.03
C GLN A 286 -14.81 -14.55 -4.09
N ARG A 287 -14.47 -14.36 -2.81
CA ARG A 287 -14.26 -15.44 -1.85
C ARG A 287 -15.35 -15.55 -0.78
N SER A 288 -16.52 -15.01 -1.01
CA SER A 288 -17.68 -15.27 -0.17
C SER A 288 -18.40 -16.55 -0.63
N PRO A 289 -17.98 -17.74 -0.22
CA PRO A 289 -18.88 -18.88 -0.27
C PRO A 289 -19.70 -18.80 0.99
N VAL A 290 -20.85 -18.29 0.86
CA VAL A 290 -21.96 -18.76 1.65
C VAL A 290 -22.20 -20.16 1.16
N HIS A 291 -21.96 -21.16 1.99
CA HIS A 291 -22.79 -22.36 1.94
C HIS A 291 -22.65 -23.13 3.25
N SER A 292 -23.82 -23.16 3.84
CA SER A 292 -24.58 -24.18 4.64
C SER A 292 -23.76 -24.97 5.64
#